data_c3f1b14d55205e774d8a66e83e430dfe
#
_entry.id   c3f1b14d55205e774d8a66e83e430dfe
#
_cell.length_a   1.000
_cell.length_b   1.000
_cell.length_c   1.000
_cell.angle_alpha   90.00
_cell.angle_beta   90.00
_cell.angle_gamma   90.00
#
_symmetry.space_group_name_H-M   'P 1'
#
loop_
_entity.id
_entity.type
_entity.pdbx_description
1 polymer ?
#
loop_
_entity_poly.entity_id
_entity_poly.type
_entity_poly.pdbx_seq_one_letter_code
_entity_poly.pdbx_strand_id
1 'polypeptide(L)'
;VVYDNGYTTINRHLSAFVGDVARRVESLQYEKESWEVEIIPEPDEYPVKAGQVIALSGNTGYSFGPHLHLDMLETKTEEYIDPLPFFMDKVKDNTAPRAEGIMLFPRPGKGVVEGKQTNQAFPVRPLNPITAWGVIGAGISAYDYMDGVHNKYGVKNVILEVDGKEVFRSVVDRFAYEENLYINSWTHGRYMKSFIEPGNRLRMLHASNGNRGLINIDEERPYQFVYTLSDAQGNTSKVRFTVQGKKMEIAPVKHREKYVFKWDKVNYLQEPGLELVVPKGMLYDDVYLNYAVRADSGDVAFTYQLNDTPVPMHGTCELHIGLRRRPVEDMTKYYVAGVTSRGGKYGIGGKYEDGFMKVRVRDLGTYTVAVDTVPPEIIPLNKPQWARTGCITFKAKDKETGISAYRGTIDGKYALFGKQNSINGHLICELDPKHVKKGGKHVVEMTVTDGCGNQTTERFEFVW
;
A
#
# COMPACT_ATOMS: atom_id res chain seq x y z
N VAL A 1 10.70 19.86 5.32
CA VAL A 1 11.47 20.88 6.05
C VAL A 1 12.67 20.22 6.69
N VAL A 2 13.85 20.73 6.41
CA VAL A 2 15.11 20.29 7.06
C VAL A 2 15.38 21.20 8.25
N TYR A 3 15.71 20.62 9.39
CA TYR A 3 15.97 21.34 10.65
C TYR A 3 17.46 21.27 11.05
N ASP A 4 17.93 22.30 11.75
CA ASP A 4 19.32 22.40 12.23
C ASP A 4 19.68 21.31 13.27
N ASN A 5 18.68 20.68 13.88
CA ASN A 5 18.86 19.62 14.87
C ASN A 5 19.08 18.21 14.26
N GLY A 6 19.22 18.10 12.94
CA GLY A 6 19.51 16.85 12.23
C GLY A 6 18.28 16.02 11.85
N TYR A 7 17.08 16.60 11.91
CA TYR A 7 15.85 15.95 11.47
C TYR A 7 15.23 16.63 10.25
N THR A 8 14.41 15.89 9.53
CA THR A 8 13.64 16.36 8.39
C THR A 8 12.18 15.96 8.57
N THR A 9 11.24 16.86 8.26
CA THR A 9 9.81 16.51 8.19
C THR A 9 9.29 16.56 6.78
N ILE A 10 8.44 15.59 6.42
CA ILE A 10 7.68 15.56 5.18
C ILE A 10 6.21 15.77 5.55
N ASN A 11 5.61 16.83 5.01
CA ASN A 11 4.22 17.19 5.25
C ASN A 11 3.40 16.85 4.01
N ARG A 12 2.37 16.02 4.13
CA ARG A 12 1.57 15.53 3.01
C ARG A 12 0.11 15.97 3.10
N HIS A 13 -0.61 15.77 2.01
CA HIS A 13 -2.03 16.09 1.85
C HIS A 13 -2.37 17.56 2.01
N LEU A 14 -1.39 18.44 1.78
CA LEU A 14 -1.54 19.89 1.87
C LEU A 14 -2.51 20.40 0.79
N SER A 15 -3.36 21.37 1.13
CA SER A 15 -4.25 22.03 0.15
C SER A 15 -3.56 23.18 -0.59
N ALA A 16 -2.63 23.87 0.05
CA ALA A 16 -1.89 24.97 -0.55
C ALA A 16 -0.57 25.24 0.21
N PHE A 17 0.42 25.71 -0.51
CA PHE A 17 1.59 26.40 0.06
C PHE A 17 1.27 27.87 0.32
N VAL A 18 2.11 28.55 1.08
CA VAL A 18 1.99 30.01 1.31
C VAL A 18 3.28 30.75 0.94
N GLY A 19 3.20 32.06 0.76
CA GLY A 19 4.37 32.92 0.52
C GLY A 19 5.08 32.67 -0.81
N ASP A 20 6.41 32.68 -0.76
CA ASP A 20 7.25 32.57 -1.97
C ASP A 20 7.17 31.17 -2.60
N VAL A 21 7.06 30.13 -1.78
CA VAL A 21 6.89 28.75 -2.26
C VAL A 21 5.60 28.63 -3.08
N ALA A 22 4.49 29.20 -2.61
CA ALA A 22 3.23 29.20 -3.36
C ALA A 22 3.36 29.88 -4.72
N ARG A 23 3.98 31.06 -4.75
CA ARG A 23 4.22 31.78 -6.01
C ARG A 23 5.09 31.00 -7.00
N ARG A 24 6.15 30.38 -6.48
CA ARG A 24 7.06 29.57 -7.33
C ARG A 24 6.35 28.33 -7.89
N VAL A 25 5.57 27.64 -7.07
CA VAL A 25 4.77 26.46 -7.49
C VAL A 25 3.78 26.87 -8.58
N GLU A 26 2.97 27.92 -8.35
CA GLU A 26 2.00 28.44 -9.33
C GLU A 26 2.67 28.82 -10.67
N SER A 27 3.77 29.58 -10.62
CA SER A 27 4.51 29.95 -11.82
C SER A 27 4.96 28.73 -12.62
N LEU A 28 5.50 27.71 -11.95
CA LEU A 28 5.98 26.50 -12.60
C LEU A 28 4.84 25.64 -13.16
N GLN A 29 3.69 25.60 -12.48
CA GLN A 29 2.50 24.89 -12.94
C GLN A 29 1.96 25.48 -14.25
N TYR A 30 1.94 26.83 -14.38
CA TYR A 30 1.54 27.49 -15.62
C TYR A 30 2.62 27.39 -16.70
N GLU A 31 3.90 27.49 -16.36
CA GLU A 31 5.02 27.32 -17.30
C GLU A 31 5.03 25.92 -17.93
N LYS A 32 4.82 24.87 -17.11
CA LYS A 32 4.81 23.48 -17.55
C LYS A 32 3.43 22.97 -18.00
N GLU A 33 2.40 23.81 -17.92
CA GLU A 33 1.01 23.40 -18.12
C GLU A 33 0.65 22.08 -17.40
N SER A 34 1.05 21.97 -16.13
CA SER A 34 0.88 20.77 -15.31
C SER A 34 0.49 21.13 -13.88
N TRP A 35 -0.46 20.38 -13.30
CA TRP A 35 -0.75 20.46 -11.88
C TRP A 35 0.40 19.91 -11.03
N GLU A 36 0.99 18.79 -11.46
CA GLU A 36 2.08 18.14 -10.75
C GLU A 36 3.41 18.77 -11.18
N VAL A 37 4.08 19.37 -10.21
CA VAL A 37 5.42 19.97 -10.41
C VAL A 37 6.33 19.55 -9.26
N GLU A 38 7.61 19.44 -9.58
CA GLU A 38 8.67 19.16 -8.62
C GLU A 38 9.63 20.34 -8.57
N ILE A 39 9.95 20.78 -7.37
CA ILE A 39 10.93 21.82 -7.09
C ILE A 39 11.93 21.25 -6.10
N ILE A 40 13.20 21.27 -6.46
CA ILE A 40 14.31 20.94 -5.56
C ILE A 40 15.02 22.26 -5.27
N PRO A 41 14.72 22.93 -4.15
CA PRO A 41 15.32 24.22 -3.83
C PRO A 41 16.79 24.04 -3.41
N GLU A 42 17.59 25.08 -3.66
CA GLU A 42 18.93 25.14 -3.08
C GLU A 42 18.86 25.26 -1.56
N PRO A 43 19.86 24.78 -0.83
CA PRO A 43 19.95 25.02 0.60
C PRO A 43 19.73 26.50 0.94
N ASP A 44 18.89 26.78 1.91
CA ASP A 44 18.55 28.14 2.38
C ASP A 44 17.79 29.04 1.37
N GLU A 45 17.30 28.51 0.23
CA GLU A 45 16.48 29.28 -0.72
C GLU A 45 15.13 29.69 -0.11
N TYR A 46 14.53 28.84 0.72
CA TYR A 46 13.26 29.10 1.41
C TYR A 46 13.40 28.91 2.92
N PRO A 47 14.12 29.79 3.62
CA PRO A 47 14.32 29.64 5.06
C PRO A 47 13.00 29.83 5.81
N VAL A 48 12.76 28.99 6.81
CA VAL A 48 11.53 29.01 7.62
C VAL A 48 11.90 29.13 9.10
N LYS A 49 11.01 29.76 9.88
CA LYS A 49 11.20 29.96 11.33
C LYS A 49 10.15 29.16 12.11
N ALA A 50 10.49 28.78 13.34
CA ALA A 50 9.53 28.15 14.24
C ALA A 50 8.27 29.02 14.40
N GLY A 51 7.10 28.40 14.27
CA GLY A 51 5.79 29.07 14.30
C GLY A 51 5.36 29.73 12.97
N GLN A 52 6.20 29.72 11.95
CA GLN A 52 5.82 30.23 10.63
C GLN A 52 4.83 29.27 9.94
N VAL A 53 3.74 29.83 9.40
CA VAL A 53 2.82 29.08 8.53
C VAL A 53 3.50 28.89 7.17
N ILE A 54 3.69 27.64 6.75
CA ILE A 54 4.34 27.25 5.49
C ILE A 54 3.36 26.69 4.46
N ALA A 55 2.26 26.12 4.93
CA ALA A 55 1.23 25.51 4.08
C ALA A 55 -0.10 25.37 4.86
N LEU A 56 -1.15 25.04 4.14
CA LEU A 56 -2.48 24.75 4.68
C LEU A 56 -2.74 23.23 4.60
N SER A 57 -3.22 22.66 5.68
CA SER A 57 -3.68 21.26 5.72
C SER A 57 -4.84 21.05 4.74
N GLY A 58 -4.94 19.85 4.17
CA GLY A 58 -5.96 19.57 3.16
C GLY A 58 -6.28 18.08 3.04
N ASN A 59 -6.66 17.67 1.83
CA ASN A 59 -7.09 16.32 1.49
C ASN A 59 -6.56 15.89 0.12
N THR A 60 -5.37 16.37 -0.27
CA THR A 60 -4.79 16.07 -1.58
C THR A 60 -4.19 14.67 -1.65
N GLY A 61 -4.05 14.13 -2.86
CA GLY A 61 -3.49 12.80 -3.09
C GLY A 61 -4.41 11.66 -2.62
N TYR A 62 -3.82 10.56 -2.18
CA TYR A 62 -4.57 9.39 -1.68
C TYR A 62 -4.92 9.59 -0.21
N SER A 63 -6.11 10.11 0.05
CA SER A 63 -6.59 10.45 1.39
C SER A 63 -8.11 10.27 1.50
N PHE A 64 -8.59 9.71 2.61
CA PHE A 64 -10.01 9.48 2.88
C PHE A 64 -10.72 10.65 3.55
N GLY A 65 -9.99 11.67 4.00
CA GLY A 65 -10.53 12.86 4.65
C GLY A 65 -9.45 13.88 4.98
N PRO A 66 -9.82 15.15 5.24
CA PRO A 66 -8.85 16.20 5.55
C PRO A 66 -8.01 15.88 6.79
N HIS A 67 -6.69 15.86 6.63
CA HIS A 67 -5.72 15.70 7.72
C HIS A 67 -4.33 16.17 7.28
N LEU A 68 -3.45 16.38 8.23
CA LEU A 68 -2.01 16.53 8.01
C LEU A 68 -1.35 15.17 8.26
N HIS A 69 -0.68 14.65 7.25
CA HIS A 69 0.22 13.50 7.39
C HIS A 69 1.64 14.04 7.57
N LEU A 70 2.24 13.70 8.69
CA LEU A 70 3.61 14.09 9.05
C LEU A 70 4.49 12.85 9.11
N ASP A 71 5.49 12.77 8.22
CA ASP A 71 6.61 11.86 8.39
C ASP A 71 7.78 12.63 9.01
N MET A 72 8.58 11.93 9.82
CA MET A 72 9.80 12.45 10.40
C MET A 72 10.97 11.53 10.06
N LEU A 73 12.09 12.13 9.63
CA LEU A 73 13.28 11.42 9.24
C LEU A 73 14.50 11.95 9.98
N GLU A 74 15.44 11.07 10.24
CA GLU A 74 16.83 11.49 10.55
C GLU A 74 17.49 11.95 9.24
N THR A 75 17.88 13.23 9.16
CA THR A 75 18.37 13.84 7.90
C THR A 75 19.56 13.11 7.30
N LYS A 76 20.47 12.62 8.14
CA LYS A 76 21.72 11.98 7.68
C LYS A 76 21.52 10.61 7.07
N THR A 77 20.60 9.81 7.61
CA THR A 77 20.34 8.41 7.21
C THR A 77 19.14 8.28 6.32
N GLU A 78 18.28 9.31 6.26
CA GLU A 78 16.98 9.31 5.61
C GLU A 78 16.02 8.22 6.15
N GLU A 79 16.31 7.68 7.34
CA GLU A 79 15.45 6.72 8.00
C GLU A 79 14.24 7.41 8.61
N TYR A 80 13.07 6.82 8.38
CA TYR A 80 11.83 7.19 9.06
C TYR A 80 11.93 6.85 10.54
N ILE A 81 11.55 7.80 11.39
CA ILE A 81 11.58 7.65 12.84
C ILE A 81 10.20 7.91 13.43
N ASP A 82 9.93 7.33 14.59
CA ASP A 82 8.70 7.61 15.35
C ASP A 82 8.65 9.10 15.75
N PRO A 83 7.66 9.88 15.29
CA PRO A 83 7.56 11.29 15.65
C PRO A 83 7.04 11.53 17.06
N LEU A 84 6.34 10.57 17.70
CA LEU A 84 5.68 10.78 18.99
C LEU A 84 6.61 11.29 20.11
N PRO A 85 7.88 10.79 20.23
CA PRO A 85 8.81 11.30 21.24
C PRO A 85 9.03 12.83 21.19
N PHE A 86 8.84 13.47 20.03
CA PHE A 86 8.98 14.92 19.86
C PHE A 86 7.72 15.71 20.24
N PHE A 87 6.61 15.02 20.51
CA PHE A 87 5.31 15.61 20.82
C PHE A 87 4.73 15.17 22.17
N MET A 88 5.53 14.51 23.02
CA MET A 88 5.08 13.94 24.30
C MET A 88 4.46 14.96 25.25
N ASP A 89 4.89 16.24 25.19
CA ASP A 89 4.32 17.34 25.95
C ASP A 89 2.97 17.82 25.42
N LYS A 90 2.63 17.50 24.17
CA LYS A 90 1.41 17.91 23.48
C LYS A 90 0.36 16.78 23.42
N VAL A 91 0.82 15.53 23.38
CA VAL A 91 -0.04 14.36 23.28
C VAL A 91 -0.14 13.69 24.64
N LYS A 92 -1.32 13.81 25.27
CA LYS A 92 -1.60 13.13 26.55
C LYS A 92 -2.28 11.81 26.25
N ASP A 93 -1.75 10.75 26.85
CA ASP A 93 -2.30 9.42 26.72
C ASP A 93 -2.08 8.61 28.01
N ASN A 94 -3.18 8.10 28.58
CA ASN A 94 -3.20 7.21 29.73
C ASN A 94 -3.89 5.89 29.40
N THR A 95 -4.16 5.63 28.11
CA THR A 95 -4.91 4.48 27.64
C THR A 95 -3.95 3.41 27.13
N ALA A 96 -3.83 2.30 27.85
CA ALA A 96 -2.96 1.20 27.41
C ALA A 96 -3.49 0.51 26.14
N PRO A 97 -2.59 0.01 25.27
CA PRO A 97 -2.96 -0.76 24.08
C PRO A 97 -3.87 -1.95 24.40
N ARG A 98 -4.79 -2.29 23.49
CA ARG A 98 -5.77 -3.36 23.65
C ARG A 98 -5.62 -4.42 22.58
N ALA A 99 -5.58 -5.68 23.01
CA ALA A 99 -5.66 -6.80 22.09
C ALA A 99 -7.10 -7.12 21.72
N GLU A 100 -7.33 -7.49 20.45
CA GLU A 100 -8.63 -7.90 19.92
C GLU A 100 -8.70 -9.41 19.60
N GLY A 101 -7.55 -10.08 19.49
CA GLY A 101 -7.49 -11.51 19.20
C GLY A 101 -6.06 -12.03 19.12
N ILE A 102 -5.93 -13.34 19.18
CA ILE A 102 -4.67 -14.06 18.98
C ILE A 102 -4.81 -15.00 17.78
N MET A 103 -3.70 -15.34 17.14
CA MET A 103 -3.65 -16.33 16.08
C MET A 103 -2.44 -17.23 16.28
N LEU A 104 -2.63 -18.53 16.09
CA LEU A 104 -1.54 -19.48 16.05
C LEU A 104 -1.34 -19.97 14.61
N PHE A 105 -0.08 -20.10 14.22
CA PHE A 105 0.38 -20.40 12.87
C PHE A 105 1.14 -21.74 12.90
N PRO A 106 0.45 -22.89 12.76
CA PRO A 106 1.16 -24.15 12.62
C PRO A 106 2.00 -24.14 11.35
N ARG A 107 3.29 -24.56 11.45
CA ARG A 107 4.13 -24.66 10.26
C ARG A 107 3.74 -25.91 9.46
N PRO A 108 3.43 -25.77 8.15
CA PRO A 108 2.98 -26.89 7.33
C PRO A 108 3.92 -28.10 7.41
N GLY A 109 3.39 -29.30 7.66
CA GLY A 109 4.15 -30.55 7.82
C GLY A 109 5.02 -30.64 9.08
N LYS A 110 5.00 -29.62 9.98
CA LYS A 110 5.83 -29.56 11.17
C LYS A 110 5.05 -29.20 12.44
N GLY A 111 3.81 -28.76 12.32
CA GLY A 111 3.00 -28.36 13.46
C GLY A 111 1.51 -28.45 13.21
N VAL A 112 0.74 -28.58 14.28
CA VAL A 112 -0.73 -28.61 14.29
C VAL A 112 -1.25 -27.78 15.46
N VAL A 113 -2.40 -27.13 15.26
CA VAL A 113 -3.16 -26.40 16.28
C VAL A 113 -4.61 -26.85 16.17
N GLU A 114 -5.22 -27.32 17.29
CA GLU A 114 -6.57 -27.89 17.29
C GLU A 114 -6.75 -28.96 16.19
N GLY A 115 -5.72 -29.80 15.99
CA GLY A 115 -5.72 -30.86 14.98
C GLY A 115 -5.60 -30.38 13.52
N LYS A 116 -5.36 -29.07 13.27
CA LYS A 116 -5.29 -28.48 11.92
C LYS A 116 -3.90 -27.94 11.64
N GLN A 117 -3.49 -27.98 10.37
CA GLN A 117 -2.26 -27.35 9.87
C GLN A 117 -2.49 -25.98 9.21
N THR A 118 -3.67 -25.40 9.38
CA THR A 118 -4.04 -24.04 8.91
C THR A 118 -4.04 -23.07 10.08
N ASN A 119 -3.80 -21.78 9.80
CA ASN A 119 -3.84 -20.73 10.81
C ASN A 119 -5.17 -20.72 11.58
N GLN A 120 -5.09 -20.64 12.91
CA GLN A 120 -6.24 -20.68 13.81
C GLN A 120 -6.32 -19.40 14.63
N ALA A 121 -7.45 -18.68 14.52
CA ALA A 121 -7.73 -17.48 15.30
C ALA A 121 -8.52 -17.82 16.58
N PHE A 122 -8.18 -17.12 17.66
CA PHE A 122 -8.81 -17.29 18.97
C PHE A 122 -9.14 -15.92 19.59
N PRO A 123 -10.11 -15.88 20.53
CA PRO A 123 -10.33 -14.68 21.32
C PRO A 123 -9.13 -14.39 22.23
N VAL A 124 -9.01 -13.17 22.71
CA VAL A 124 -7.92 -12.75 23.64
C VAL A 124 -7.86 -13.60 24.91
N ARG A 125 -9.00 -14.12 25.35
CA ARG A 125 -9.13 -15.03 26.51
C ARG A 125 -9.86 -16.30 26.07
N PRO A 126 -9.14 -17.31 25.58
CA PRO A 126 -9.75 -18.60 25.25
C PRO A 126 -10.35 -19.23 26.52
N LEU A 127 -11.54 -19.84 26.38
CA LEU A 127 -12.21 -20.50 27.51
C LEU A 127 -11.46 -21.73 27.97
N ASN A 128 -10.79 -22.42 27.04
CA ASN A 128 -10.00 -23.64 27.31
C ASN A 128 -8.56 -23.40 26.79
N PRO A 129 -7.58 -24.15 27.35
CA PRO A 129 -6.24 -24.22 26.79
C PRO A 129 -6.29 -24.64 25.30
N ILE A 130 -5.53 -23.97 24.45
CA ILE A 130 -5.45 -24.29 23.01
C ILE A 130 -4.53 -25.49 22.84
N THR A 131 -4.98 -26.54 22.17
CA THR A 131 -4.12 -27.72 21.95
C THR A 131 -3.19 -27.50 20.75
N ALA A 132 -1.90 -27.82 20.89
CA ALA A 132 -0.93 -27.75 19.81
C ALA A 132 0.13 -28.85 19.93
N TRP A 133 0.79 -29.16 18.78
CA TRP A 133 1.94 -30.03 18.70
C TRP A 133 2.88 -29.67 17.58
N GLY A 134 4.20 -29.78 17.80
CA GLY A 134 5.22 -29.44 16.82
C GLY A 134 5.50 -27.94 16.72
N VAL A 135 5.93 -27.46 15.56
CA VAL A 135 6.40 -26.10 15.35
C VAL A 135 5.25 -25.17 15.02
N ILE A 136 5.05 -24.16 15.86
CA ILE A 136 4.03 -23.13 15.67
C ILE A 136 4.63 -21.72 15.76
N GLY A 137 4.00 -20.77 15.09
CA GLY A 137 4.17 -19.33 15.34
C GLY A 137 2.98 -18.79 16.11
N ALA A 138 3.14 -17.63 16.73
CA ALA A 138 2.05 -16.87 17.34
C ALA A 138 1.91 -15.50 16.69
N GLY A 139 0.75 -14.87 16.83
CA GLY A 139 0.49 -13.50 16.41
C GLY A 139 -0.66 -12.89 17.19
N ILE A 140 -0.70 -11.57 17.21
CA ILE A 140 -1.68 -10.79 17.96
C ILE A 140 -2.32 -9.72 17.10
N SER A 141 -3.63 -9.53 17.22
CA SER A 141 -4.34 -8.36 16.75
C SER A 141 -4.47 -7.40 17.93
N ALA A 142 -3.80 -6.27 17.86
CA ALA A 142 -3.82 -5.27 18.92
C ALA A 142 -3.71 -3.86 18.33
N TYR A 143 -4.28 -2.90 19.01
CA TYR A 143 -4.25 -1.49 18.67
C TYR A 143 -4.04 -0.65 19.90
N ASP A 144 -3.43 0.47 19.70
CA ASP A 144 -3.33 1.53 20.68
C ASP A 144 -4.47 2.55 20.51
N TYR A 145 -4.79 3.29 21.58
CA TYR A 145 -5.86 4.27 21.64
C TYR A 145 -5.40 5.46 22.48
N MET A 146 -5.59 6.66 21.98
CA MET A 146 -5.26 7.88 22.73
C MET A 146 -6.47 8.44 23.44
N ASP A 147 -6.24 9.17 24.54
CA ASP A 147 -7.28 9.80 25.34
C ASP A 147 -8.15 10.74 24.49
N GLY A 148 -9.48 10.56 24.58
CA GLY A 148 -10.45 11.41 23.88
C GLY A 148 -10.58 11.22 22.38
N VAL A 149 -9.92 10.24 21.78
CA VAL A 149 -10.02 9.90 20.35
C VAL A 149 -10.45 8.46 20.15
N HIS A 150 -11.20 8.22 19.06
CA HIS A 150 -11.69 6.87 18.71
C HIS A 150 -10.83 6.16 17.66
N ASN A 151 -9.77 6.80 17.19
CA ASN A 151 -8.88 6.23 16.18
C ASN A 151 -8.07 5.07 16.77
N LYS A 152 -7.78 4.09 15.93
CA LYS A 152 -6.86 2.98 16.23
C LYS A 152 -5.47 3.34 15.74
N TYR A 153 -4.49 3.17 16.61
CA TYR A 153 -3.07 3.38 16.32
C TYR A 153 -2.29 2.07 16.37
N GLY A 154 -1.10 2.06 15.80
CA GLY A 154 -0.17 0.94 15.94
C GLY A 154 0.36 0.84 17.35
N VAL A 155 0.55 -0.38 17.84
CA VAL A 155 1.18 -0.64 19.14
C VAL A 155 2.69 -0.39 19.01
N LYS A 156 3.27 0.39 19.92
CA LYS A 156 4.71 0.74 19.91
C LYS A 156 5.59 -0.48 20.12
N ASN A 157 5.31 -1.27 21.16
CA ASN A 157 6.08 -2.47 21.46
C ASN A 157 5.15 -3.66 21.69
N VAL A 158 5.53 -4.80 21.10
CA VAL A 158 4.90 -6.09 21.33
C VAL A 158 5.98 -7.09 21.75
N ILE A 159 5.85 -7.66 22.94
CA ILE A 159 6.76 -8.68 23.46
C ILE A 159 5.96 -9.97 23.66
N LEU A 160 6.47 -11.09 23.15
CA LEU A 160 5.95 -12.42 23.42
C LEU A 160 6.93 -13.17 24.31
N GLU A 161 6.46 -13.63 25.44
CA GLU A 161 7.15 -14.57 26.33
C GLU A 161 6.43 -15.91 26.32
N VAL A 162 7.20 -17.00 26.36
CA VAL A 162 6.71 -18.36 26.57
C VAL A 162 7.44 -18.96 27.75
N ASP A 163 6.69 -19.41 28.77
CA ASP A 163 7.22 -19.92 30.03
C ASP A 163 8.22 -18.94 30.70
N GLY A 164 7.92 -17.61 30.62
CA GLY A 164 8.73 -16.56 31.22
C GLY A 164 9.99 -16.21 30.44
N LYS A 165 10.21 -16.81 29.27
CA LYS A 165 11.34 -16.46 28.39
C LYS A 165 10.86 -15.69 27.19
N GLU A 166 11.51 -14.57 26.89
CA GLU A 166 11.24 -13.79 25.68
C GLU A 166 11.55 -14.64 24.43
N VAL A 167 10.59 -14.71 23.53
CA VAL A 167 10.67 -15.41 22.25
C VAL A 167 10.78 -14.44 21.09
N PHE A 168 10.04 -13.33 21.19
CA PHE A 168 9.94 -12.34 20.13
C PHE A 168 9.65 -10.96 20.70
N ARG A 169 10.18 -9.94 20.02
CA ARG A 169 9.88 -8.54 20.27
C ARG A 169 9.76 -7.77 18.95
N SER A 170 8.79 -6.87 18.87
CA SER A 170 8.78 -5.81 17.86
C SER A 170 8.82 -4.45 18.54
N VAL A 171 9.61 -3.53 17.97
CA VAL A 171 9.73 -2.14 18.43
C VAL A 171 9.54 -1.24 17.21
N VAL A 172 8.44 -0.47 17.20
CA VAL A 172 8.15 0.47 16.10
C VAL A 172 8.82 1.80 16.44
N ASP A 173 10.07 1.97 15.99
CA ASP A 173 10.89 3.15 16.27
C ASP A 173 11.51 3.77 15.03
N ARG A 174 12.08 2.97 14.14
CA ARG A 174 12.70 3.45 12.90
C ARG A 174 12.76 2.36 11.83
N PHE A 175 12.73 2.79 10.56
CA PHE A 175 12.97 1.92 9.40
C PHE A 175 13.47 2.74 8.21
N ALA A 176 14.24 2.10 7.31
CA ALA A 176 14.57 2.67 6.02
C ALA A 176 13.39 2.52 5.04
N TYR A 177 13.30 3.40 4.05
CA TYR A 177 12.20 3.36 3.06
C TYR A 177 12.07 1.99 2.38
N GLU A 178 13.17 1.34 2.09
CA GLU A 178 13.24 0.02 1.45
C GLU A 178 12.66 -1.09 2.34
N GLU A 179 12.64 -0.87 3.66
CA GLU A 179 12.13 -1.87 4.61
C GLU A 179 10.60 -1.87 4.72
N ASN A 180 9.90 -0.84 4.22
CA ASN A 180 8.48 -0.65 4.45
C ASN A 180 7.63 -1.83 3.96
N LEU A 181 8.01 -2.47 2.84
CA LEU A 181 7.26 -3.60 2.27
C LEU A 181 7.42 -4.91 3.06
N TYR A 182 8.36 -5.01 4.02
CA TYR A 182 8.43 -6.17 4.91
C TYR A 182 7.21 -6.33 5.80
N ILE A 183 6.38 -5.31 5.92
CA ILE A 183 5.07 -5.40 6.58
C ILE A 183 4.17 -6.46 5.94
N ASN A 184 4.29 -6.69 4.64
CA ASN A 184 3.55 -7.73 3.91
C ASN A 184 3.82 -9.15 4.44
N SER A 185 5.01 -9.37 5.01
CA SER A 185 5.38 -10.62 5.65
C SER A 185 5.15 -10.60 7.15
N TRP A 186 5.29 -9.44 7.80
CA TRP A 186 5.06 -9.31 9.23
C TRP A 186 3.59 -9.49 9.61
N THR A 187 2.67 -9.05 8.76
CA THR A 187 1.23 -9.12 9.05
C THR A 187 0.55 -10.30 8.34
N HIS A 188 -0.56 -10.77 8.93
CA HIS A 188 -1.52 -11.68 8.32
C HIS A 188 -2.93 -11.16 8.61
N GLY A 189 -3.54 -10.47 7.64
CA GLY A 189 -4.75 -9.68 7.88
C GLY A 189 -4.50 -8.65 8.99
N ARG A 190 -5.30 -8.71 10.06
CA ARG A 190 -5.15 -7.81 11.22
C ARG A 190 -4.14 -8.28 12.27
N TYR A 191 -3.51 -9.45 12.09
CA TYR A 191 -2.61 -10.03 13.08
C TYR A 191 -1.16 -9.68 12.74
N MET A 192 -0.43 -9.15 13.71
CA MET A 192 1.03 -9.02 13.68
C MET A 192 1.64 -10.35 14.11
N LYS A 193 2.46 -10.95 13.26
CA LYS A 193 3.18 -12.18 13.57
C LYS A 193 4.27 -11.91 14.61
N SER A 194 4.40 -12.80 15.55
CA SER A 194 5.47 -12.79 16.55
C SER A 194 6.55 -13.83 16.21
N PHE A 195 6.84 -13.94 14.95
CA PHE A 195 7.96 -14.69 14.37
C PHE A 195 8.33 -14.05 13.03
N ILE A 196 9.53 -14.33 12.54
CA ILE A 196 10.13 -13.67 11.38
C ILE A 196 10.25 -14.69 10.24
N GLU A 197 9.60 -14.45 9.11
CA GLU A 197 9.78 -15.30 7.93
C GLU A 197 11.21 -15.19 7.37
N PRO A 198 11.74 -16.25 6.72
CA PRO A 198 13.16 -16.32 6.32
C PRO A 198 13.67 -15.13 5.50
N GLY A 199 12.83 -14.60 4.62
CA GLY A 199 13.15 -13.45 3.75
C GLY A 199 12.84 -12.08 4.37
N ASN A 200 12.22 -12.01 5.54
CA ASN A 200 11.92 -10.74 6.20
C ASN A 200 13.16 -10.21 6.95
N ARG A 201 13.52 -8.96 6.67
CA ARG A 201 14.69 -8.28 7.25
C ARG A 201 14.34 -6.97 7.96
N LEU A 202 13.07 -6.78 8.32
CA LEU A 202 12.61 -5.60 9.03
C LEU A 202 13.33 -5.51 10.38
N ARG A 203 14.12 -4.47 10.56
CA ARG A 203 14.98 -4.28 11.75
C ARG A 203 14.18 -4.11 13.05
N MET A 204 12.91 -3.73 12.96
CA MET A 204 12.02 -3.60 14.11
C MET A 204 11.63 -4.95 14.74
N LEU A 205 11.94 -6.09 14.09
CA LEU A 205 11.56 -7.44 14.53
C LEU A 205 12.76 -8.16 15.11
N HIS A 206 12.64 -8.65 16.35
CA HIS A 206 13.69 -9.35 17.07
C HIS A 206 13.19 -10.69 17.58
N ALA A 207 13.88 -11.76 17.25
CA ALA A 207 13.62 -13.10 17.75
C ALA A 207 14.75 -13.54 18.68
N SER A 208 14.42 -13.91 19.91
CA SER A 208 15.40 -14.21 20.96
C SER A 208 15.69 -15.70 21.12
N ASN A 209 14.88 -16.58 20.50
CA ASN A 209 14.94 -18.02 20.72
C ASN A 209 15.74 -18.83 19.68
N GLY A 210 16.53 -18.20 18.83
CA GLY A 210 17.31 -18.88 17.78
C GLY A 210 16.47 -19.55 16.67
N ASN A 211 15.15 -19.66 16.82
CA ASN A 211 14.22 -20.25 15.85
C ASN A 211 13.29 -19.19 15.21
N ARG A 212 13.80 -17.96 15.05
CA ARG A 212 13.10 -16.84 14.42
C ARG A 212 11.74 -16.50 15.05
N GLY A 213 11.55 -16.76 16.36
CA GLY A 213 10.28 -16.56 17.06
C GLY A 213 9.30 -17.75 16.98
N LEU A 214 9.64 -18.80 16.22
CA LEU A 214 8.85 -20.03 16.21
C LEU A 214 9.06 -20.83 17.51
N ILE A 215 7.99 -21.48 17.97
CA ILE A 215 7.93 -22.20 19.23
C ILE A 215 7.74 -23.69 18.92
N ASN A 216 8.54 -24.54 19.54
CA ASN A 216 8.37 -26.00 19.45
C ASN A 216 7.57 -26.51 20.64
N ILE A 217 6.39 -27.08 20.39
CA ILE A 217 5.53 -27.71 21.37
C ILE A 217 5.76 -29.24 21.26
N ASP A 218 6.67 -29.76 22.06
CA ASP A 218 7.17 -31.16 21.99
C ASP A 218 6.99 -31.94 23.28
N GLU A 219 6.41 -31.34 24.32
CA GLU A 219 6.08 -31.96 25.57
C GLU A 219 4.58 -31.89 25.85
N GLU A 220 4.00 -32.93 26.45
CA GLU A 220 2.58 -32.96 26.86
C GLU A 220 2.39 -32.23 28.20
N ARG A 221 2.57 -30.90 28.17
CA ARG A 221 2.41 -30.01 29.31
C ARG A 221 1.77 -28.68 28.89
N PRO A 222 1.31 -27.86 29.82
CA PRO A 222 0.91 -26.50 29.53
C PRO A 222 2.14 -25.61 29.25
N TYR A 223 2.04 -24.78 28.21
CA TYR A 223 2.97 -23.68 27.87
C TYR A 223 2.26 -22.38 28.16
N GLN A 224 2.89 -21.49 28.94
CA GLN A 224 2.32 -20.21 29.32
C GLN A 224 2.76 -19.10 28.34
N PHE A 225 1.85 -18.58 27.54
CA PHE A 225 2.08 -17.49 26.62
C PHE A 225 1.66 -16.18 27.24
N VAL A 226 2.54 -15.17 27.21
CA VAL A 226 2.28 -13.83 27.71
C VAL A 226 2.68 -12.81 26.65
N TYR A 227 1.72 -12.09 26.13
CA TYR A 227 1.99 -10.85 25.40
C TYR A 227 2.03 -9.67 26.35
N THR A 228 3.05 -8.83 26.22
CA THR A 228 3.13 -7.50 26.82
C THR A 228 3.09 -6.48 25.70
N LEU A 229 2.10 -5.57 25.73
CA LEU A 229 1.90 -4.50 24.77
C LEU A 229 2.20 -3.19 25.48
N SER A 230 2.91 -2.27 24.83
CA SER A 230 3.11 -0.92 25.33
C SER A 230 3.04 0.13 24.24
N ASP A 231 2.58 1.32 24.61
CA ASP A 231 2.58 2.51 23.78
C ASP A 231 3.85 3.36 23.97
N ALA A 232 3.86 4.56 23.39
CA ALA A 232 4.97 5.50 23.47
C ALA A 232 5.07 6.19 24.85
N GLN A 233 3.96 6.32 25.60
CA GLN A 233 3.91 6.92 26.92
C GLN A 233 4.27 5.94 28.05
N GLY A 234 4.39 4.63 27.71
CA GLY A 234 4.72 3.57 28.66
C GLY A 234 3.50 2.91 29.30
N ASN A 235 2.27 3.24 28.84
CA ASN A 235 1.12 2.50 29.28
C ASN A 235 1.21 1.05 28.78
N THR A 236 0.89 0.08 29.62
CA THR A 236 1.07 -1.34 29.32
C THR A 236 -0.17 -2.17 29.54
N SER A 237 -0.36 -3.18 28.71
CA SER A 237 -1.34 -4.23 28.93
C SER A 237 -0.74 -5.61 28.70
N LYS A 238 -1.33 -6.65 29.32
CA LYS A 238 -0.88 -8.02 29.18
C LYS A 238 -2.01 -8.96 28.76
N VAL A 239 -1.70 -9.84 27.83
CA VAL A 239 -2.58 -10.94 27.41
C VAL A 239 -1.92 -12.25 27.78
N ARG A 240 -2.63 -13.10 28.51
CA ARG A 240 -2.16 -14.41 28.94
C ARG A 240 -3.08 -15.50 28.42
N PHE A 241 -2.50 -16.56 27.87
CA PHE A 241 -3.23 -17.76 27.48
C PHE A 241 -2.33 -18.98 27.59
N THR A 242 -2.95 -20.15 27.64
CA THR A 242 -2.24 -21.42 27.76
C THR A 242 -2.36 -22.18 26.44
N VAL A 243 -1.22 -22.67 25.95
CA VAL A 243 -1.16 -23.68 24.89
C VAL A 243 -0.83 -25.01 25.55
N GLN A 244 -1.76 -25.96 25.44
CA GLN A 244 -1.56 -27.30 25.95
C GLN A 244 -0.86 -28.16 24.91
N GLY A 245 0.36 -28.57 25.19
CA GLY A 245 1.06 -29.58 24.41
C GLY A 245 0.27 -30.90 24.50
N LYS A 246 -0.16 -31.37 23.35
CA LYS A 246 -0.85 -32.65 23.19
C LYS A 246 -0.33 -33.33 21.94
N LYS A 247 0.26 -34.50 22.10
CA LYS A 247 0.77 -35.25 20.96
C LYS A 247 -0.31 -35.50 19.93
N MET A 248 -0.09 -35.06 18.72
CA MET A 248 -1.00 -35.18 17.58
C MET A 248 -0.21 -35.59 16.35
N GLU A 249 -0.87 -36.29 15.44
CA GLU A 249 -0.29 -36.63 14.14
C GLU A 249 -0.12 -35.36 13.34
N ILE A 250 1.08 -35.17 12.76
CA ILE A 250 1.40 -34.10 11.81
C ILE A 250 1.51 -34.73 10.44
N ALA A 251 0.47 -34.63 9.64
CA ALA A 251 0.49 -35.17 8.29
C ALA A 251 1.57 -34.44 7.46
N PRO A 252 2.42 -35.16 6.71
CA PRO A 252 3.39 -34.55 5.83
C PRO A 252 2.71 -33.78 4.71
N VAL A 253 3.23 -32.59 4.39
CA VAL A 253 2.75 -31.84 3.21
C VAL A 253 3.20 -32.58 1.95
N LYS A 254 2.24 -33.02 1.16
CA LYS A 254 2.51 -33.61 -0.15
C LYS A 254 2.52 -32.50 -1.18
N HIS A 255 3.68 -32.00 -1.52
CA HIS A 255 3.85 -31.02 -2.58
C HIS A 255 3.61 -31.70 -3.93
N ARG A 256 2.61 -31.20 -4.66
CA ARG A 256 2.27 -31.62 -6.04
C ARG A 256 2.44 -30.50 -7.04
N GLU A 257 2.85 -29.34 -6.55
CA GLU A 257 3.01 -28.14 -7.34
C GLU A 257 4.16 -28.31 -8.33
N LYS A 258 3.90 -27.92 -9.57
CA LYS A 258 4.88 -27.98 -10.67
C LYS A 258 6.07 -27.05 -10.40
N TYR A 259 5.83 -25.91 -9.75
CA TYR A 259 6.81 -24.88 -9.48
C TYR A 259 6.94 -24.58 -7.99
N VAL A 260 8.19 -24.46 -7.57
CA VAL A 260 8.55 -24.02 -6.22
C VAL A 260 9.51 -22.83 -6.35
N PHE A 261 9.09 -21.66 -5.90
CA PHE A 261 9.93 -20.48 -5.85
C PHE A 261 10.60 -20.38 -4.49
N LYS A 262 11.93 -20.29 -4.48
CA LYS A 262 12.75 -20.20 -3.28
C LYS A 262 13.01 -18.74 -2.92
N TRP A 263 12.83 -18.36 -1.66
CA TRP A 263 13.03 -17.00 -1.19
C TRP A 263 14.48 -16.51 -1.31
N ASP A 264 15.44 -17.43 -1.25
CA ASP A 264 16.89 -17.14 -1.25
C ASP A 264 17.56 -17.33 -2.62
N LYS A 265 16.79 -17.58 -3.68
CA LYS A 265 17.28 -17.79 -5.05
C LYS A 265 16.59 -16.89 -6.05
N VAL A 266 17.20 -16.77 -7.23
CA VAL A 266 16.50 -16.26 -8.42
C VAL A 266 15.58 -17.38 -8.93
N ASN A 267 14.33 -17.03 -9.19
CA ASN A 267 13.33 -17.99 -9.68
C ASN A 267 12.90 -17.59 -11.08
N TYR A 268 12.75 -18.60 -11.94
CA TYR A 268 12.34 -18.44 -13.33
C TYR A 268 11.06 -19.24 -13.56
N LEU A 269 10.10 -18.62 -14.20
CA LEU A 269 8.92 -19.29 -14.74
C LEU A 269 8.85 -18.98 -16.24
N GLN A 270 9.01 -20.02 -17.05
CA GLN A 270 8.92 -19.94 -18.49
C GLN A 270 7.93 -20.99 -18.99
N GLU A 271 6.84 -20.50 -19.55
CA GLU A 271 5.76 -21.29 -20.11
C GLU A 271 5.36 -20.71 -21.47
N PRO A 272 4.66 -21.45 -22.35
CA PRO A 272 4.19 -20.90 -23.61
C PRO A 272 3.40 -19.59 -23.39
N GLY A 273 3.94 -18.49 -23.90
CA GLY A 273 3.36 -17.15 -23.77
C GLY A 273 3.47 -16.52 -22.37
N LEU A 274 4.35 -17.02 -21.50
CA LEU A 274 4.58 -16.44 -20.17
C LEU A 274 6.06 -16.51 -19.82
N GLU A 275 6.62 -15.38 -19.42
CA GLU A 275 7.95 -15.29 -18.82
C GLU A 275 7.88 -14.45 -17.55
N LEU A 276 8.47 -14.96 -16.46
CA LEU A 276 8.58 -14.25 -15.19
C LEU A 276 9.92 -14.56 -14.55
N VAL A 277 10.61 -13.51 -14.12
CA VAL A 277 11.85 -13.63 -13.34
C VAL A 277 11.61 -12.96 -11.98
N VAL A 278 11.72 -13.75 -10.92
CA VAL A 278 11.63 -13.25 -9.54
C VAL A 278 13.04 -13.24 -8.94
N PRO A 279 13.67 -12.08 -8.78
CA PRO A 279 15.00 -11.96 -8.21
C PRO A 279 15.08 -12.47 -6.76
N LYS A 280 16.26 -12.87 -6.34
CA LYS A 280 16.54 -13.20 -4.94
C LYS A 280 16.18 -12.02 -4.03
N GLY A 281 15.50 -12.33 -2.92
CA GLY A 281 15.07 -11.33 -1.92
C GLY A 281 13.70 -10.72 -2.18
N MET A 282 13.03 -11.09 -3.27
CA MET A 282 11.66 -10.64 -3.54
C MET A 282 10.60 -11.42 -2.73
N LEU A 283 10.91 -12.63 -2.30
CA LEU A 283 9.99 -13.47 -1.53
C LEU A 283 10.40 -13.55 -0.06
N TYR A 284 9.42 -13.71 0.81
CA TYR A 284 9.63 -13.76 2.27
C TYR A 284 9.78 -15.19 2.79
N ASP A 285 9.24 -16.17 2.09
CA ASP A 285 9.36 -17.61 2.35
C ASP A 285 9.29 -18.36 1.01
N ASP A 286 9.53 -19.66 1.01
CA ASP A 286 9.34 -20.51 -0.16
C ASP A 286 7.86 -20.51 -0.58
N VAL A 287 7.62 -20.37 -1.89
CA VAL A 287 6.26 -20.35 -2.45
C VAL A 287 6.07 -21.55 -3.38
N TYR A 288 5.12 -22.39 -3.04
CA TYR A 288 4.65 -23.48 -3.89
C TYR A 288 3.50 -22.96 -4.74
N LEU A 289 3.73 -22.77 -6.05
CA LEU A 289 2.79 -22.09 -6.94
C LEU A 289 1.60 -22.98 -7.28
N ASN A 290 0.41 -22.52 -6.93
CA ASN A 290 -0.83 -23.10 -7.43
C ASN A 290 -1.11 -22.60 -8.87
N TYR A 291 -0.16 -22.96 -9.78
CA TYR A 291 -0.13 -22.48 -11.14
C TYR A 291 -1.23 -23.12 -12.00
N ALA A 292 -1.96 -22.28 -12.71
CA ALA A 292 -2.98 -22.70 -13.67
C ALA A 292 -3.03 -21.76 -14.88
N VAL A 293 -3.38 -22.31 -16.03
CA VAL A 293 -3.59 -21.57 -17.29
C VAL A 293 -4.98 -21.86 -17.82
N ARG A 294 -5.67 -20.81 -18.23
CA ARG A 294 -6.98 -20.92 -18.88
C ARG A 294 -7.11 -19.91 -19.99
N ALA A 295 -7.99 -20.19 -20.94
CA ALA A 295 -8.36 -19.24 -21.98
C ALA A 295 -9.73 -19.60 -22.55
N ASP A 296 -10.51 -18.56 -22.77
CA ASP A 296 -11.74 -18.63 -23.54
C ASP A 296 -11.48 -18.34 -25.04
N SER A 297 -12.44 -18.67 -25.89
CA SER A 297 -12.29 -18.57 -27.35
C SER A 297 -12.05 -17.13 -27.85
N GLY A 298 -12.50 -16.12 -27.11
CA GLY A 298 -12.36 -14.69 -27.42
C GLY A 298 -11.14 -14.01 -26.82
N ASP A 299 -10.39 -14.69 -25.94
CA ASP A 299 -9.31 -14.07 -25.21
C ASP A 299 -8.13 -13.64 -26.07
N VAL A 300 -7.61 -12.44 -25.79
CA VAL A 300 -6.42 -11.85 -26.43
C VAL A 300 -5.15 -12.58 -26.02
N ALA A 301 -5.08 -13.06 -24.79
CA ALA A 301 -3.99 -13.86 -24.22
C ALA A 301 -4.55 -14.95 -23.32
N PHE A 302 -3.71 -15.88 -22.90
CA PHE A 302 -4.06 -16.77 -21.80
C PHE A 302 -4.19 -15.99 -20.50
N THR A 303 -5.03 -16.48 -19.59
CA THR A 303 -5.06 -16.06 -18.20
C THR A 303 -4.16 -16.98 -17.40
N TYR A 304 -3.11 -16.43 -16.82
CA TYR A 304 -2.12 -17.14 -16.03
C TYR A 304 -2.37 -16.87 -14.55
N GLN A 305 -2.80 -17.89 -13.83
CA GLN A 305 -2.82 -17.88 -12.37
C GLN A 305 -1.44 -18.34 -11.89
N LEU A 306 -0.64 -17.42 -11.32
CA LEU A 306 0.64 -17.77 -10.72
C LEU A 306 0.40 -18.43 -9.34
N ASN A 307 -0.55 -17.91 -8.59
CA ASN A 307 -1.06 -18.50 -7.37
C ASN A 307 -2.55 -18.17 -7.20
N ASP A 308 -3.30 -19.00 -6.46
CA ASP A 308 -4.74 -18.80 -6.20
C ASP A 308 -4.99 -17.60 -5.27
N THR A 309 -4.13 -17.45 -4.26
CA THR A 309 -4.09 -16.25 -3.41
C THR A 309 -2.83 -15.47 -3.78
N PRO A 310 -2.94 -14.17 -4.15
CA PRO A 310 -1.79 -13.36 -4.48
C PRO A 310 -0.74 -13.36 -3.37
N VAL A 311 0.51 -13.69 -3.73
CA VAL A 311 1.63 -13.66 -2.79
C VAL A 311 2.39 -12.35 -2.98
N PRO A 312 2.39 -11.43 -2.02
CA PRO A 312 3.06 -10.15 -2.15
C PRO A 312 4.58 -10.32 -2.20
N MET A 313 5.22 -9.50 -3.03
CA MET A 313 6.68 -9.46 -3.16
C MET A 313 7.26 -8.19 -2.50
N HIS A 314 8.54 -8.25 -2.17
CA HIS A 314 9.29 -7.12 -1.59
C HIS A 314 9.66 -6.04 -2.61
N GLY A 315 9.04 -6.04 -3.76
CA GLY A 315 9.30 -5.10 -4.84
C GLY A 315 8.48 -5.46 -6.06
N THR A 316 8.95 -5.06 -7.22
CA THR A 316 8.32 -5.39 -8.49
C THR A 316 9.18 -6.35 -9.31
N CYS A 317 8.54 -7.29 -9.98
CA CYS A 317 9.17 -8.19 -10.93
C CYS A 317 8.60 -7.96 -12.33
N GLU A 318 9.40 -8.19 -13.34
CA GLU A 318 8.97 -8.08 -14.73
C GLU A 318 8.24 -9.34 -15.16
N LEU A 319 7.04 -9.14 -15.70
CA LEU A 319 6.15 -10.18 -16.21
C LEU A 319 5.91 -9.93 -17.69
N HIS A 320 6.13 -10.96 -18.53
CA HIS A 320 5.88 -10.93 -19.96
C HIS A 320 4.74 -11.88 -20.32
N ILE A 321 3.73 -11.37 -21.04
CA ILE A 321 2.59 -12.17 -21.49
C ILE A 321 2.47 -12.06 -23.02
N GLY A 322 2.57 -13.19 -23.72
CA GLY A 322 2.40 -13.30 -25.17
C GLY A 322 0.94 -13.21 -25.58
N LEU A 323 0.70 -12.65 -26.76
CA LEU A 323 -0.64 -12.52 -27.34
C LEU A 323 -1.02 -13.77 -28.14
N ARG A 324 -2.25 -14.24 -27.96
CA ARG A 324 -2.87 -15.28 -28.80
C ARG A 324 -3.54 -14.69 -30.04
N ARG A 325 -4.09 -13.50 -29.91
CA ARG A 325 -4.83 -12.78 -30.94
C ARG A 325 -4.50 -11.30 -30.89
N ARG A 326 -4.65 -10.64 -32.03
CA ARG A 326 -4.47 -9.19 -32.18
C ARG A 326 -5.72 -8.62 -32.84
N PRO A 327 -6.84 -8.45 -32.10
CA PRO A 327 -8.07 -7.89 -32.65
C PRO A 327 -7.96 -6.40 -33.02
N VAL A 328 -6.97 -5.69 -32.51
CA VAL A 328 -6.68 -4.28 -32.79
C VAL A 328 -5.22 -4.18 -33.28
N GLU A 329 -4.98 -3.43 -34.35
CA GLU A 329 -3.63 -3.25 -34.91
C GLU A 329 -2.76 -2.35 -34.03
N ASP A 330 -3.34 -1.34 -33.42
CA ASP A 330 -2.66 -0.41 -32.53
C ASP A 330 -2.30 -1.10 -31.20
N MET A 331 -1.02 -1.39 -31.02
CA MET A 331 -0.52 -2.08 -29.84
C MET A 331 -0.57 -1.25 -28.56
N THR A 332 -0.77 0.07 -28.65
CA THR A 332 -0.95 0.93 -27.49
C THR A 332 -2.29 0.70 -26.77
N LYS A 333 -3.24 0.04 -27.45
CA LYS A 333 -4.55 -0.32 -26.89
C LYS A 333 -4.53 -1.58 -26.02
N TYR A 334 -3.39 -2.26 -25.94
CA TYR A 334 -3.25 -3.47 -25.13
C TYR A 334 -2.64 -3.13 -23.77
N TYR A 335 -3.15 -3.80 -22.74
CA TYR A 335 -2.65 -3.67 -21.38
C TYR A 335 -2.68 -5.01 -20.66
N VAL A 336 -1.76 -5.20 -19.71
CA VAL A 336 -1.83 -6.32 -18.77
C VAL A 336 -2.89 -6.00 -17.71
N ALA A 337 -3.80 -6.94 -17.52
CA ALA A 337 -4.84 -6.88 -16.49
C ALA A 337 -4.54 -7.87 -15.36
N GLY A 338 -4.68 -7.42 -14.12
CA GLY A 338 -4.83 -8.28 -12.97
C GLY A 338 -6.25 -8.83 -12.90
N VAL A 339 -6.40 -10.09 -12.50
CA VAL A 339 -7.71 -10.77 -12.42
C VAL A 339 -8.01 -11.11 -10.97
N THR A 340 -9.12 -10.59 -10.46
CA THR A 340 -9.58 -10.89 -9.09
C THR A 340 -10.14 -12.30 -8.97
N SER A 341 -10.28 -12.82 -7.75
CA SER A 341 -10.90 -14.13 -7.48
C SER A 341 -12.35 -14.27 -7.99
N ARG A 342 -13.04 -13.13 -8.21
CA ARG A 342 -14.39 -13.09 -8.79
C ARG A 342 -14.39 -12.92 -10.32
N GLY A 343 -13.22 -12.95 -10.96
CA GLY A 343 -13.06 -12.78 -12.40
C GLY A 343 -13.08 -11.34 -12.90
N GLY A 344 -13.22 -10.34 -12.01
CA GLY A 344 -13.11 -8.93 -12.39
C GLY A 344 -11.69 -8.60 -12.83
N LYS A 345 -11.53 -7.76 -13.87
CA LYS A 345 -10.25 -7.28 -14.38
C LYS A 345 -9.97 -5.86 -13.90
N TYR A 346 -8.70 -5.54 -13.68
CA TYR A 346 -8.22 -4.19 -13.42
C TYR A 346 -6.91 -3.93 -14.16
N GLY A 347 -6.75 -2.73 -14.72
CA GLY A 347 -5.59 -2.37 -15.52
C GLY A 347 -4.31 -2.25 -14.67
N ILE A 348 -3.22 -2.84 -15.13
CA ILE A 348 -1.87 -2.66 -14.58
C ILE A 348 -1.03 -1.80 -15.53
N GLY A 349 -1.35 -1.83 -16.82
CA GLY A 349 -0.59 -1.16 -17.87
C GLY A 349 0.31 -2.11 -18.64
N GLY A 350 1.48 -1.64 -19.04
CA GLY A 350 2.47 -2.42 -19.79
C GLY A 350 2.74 -1.87 -21.17
N LYS A 351 3.77 -2.42 -21.83
CA LYS A 351 4.15 -2.10 -23.20
C LYS A 351 4.31 -3.36 -24.01
N TYR A 352 3.95 -3.30 -25.30
CA TYR A 352 4.20 -4.38 -26.22
C TYR A 352 5.61 -4.25 -26.78
N GLU A 353 6.44 -5.25 -26.55
CA GLU A 353 7.81 -5.35 -27.06
C GLU A 353 8.17 -6.83 -27.30
N ASP A 354 8.86 -7.11 -28.40
CA ASP A 354 9.40 -8.45 -28.74
C ASP A 354 8.38 -9.59 -28.71
N GLY A 355 7.11 -9.31 -29.06
CA GLY A 355 6.06 -10.33 -29.08
C GLY A 355 5.27 -10.47 -27.77
N PHE A 356 5.65 -9.76 -26.73
CA PHE A 356 5.06 -9.81 -25.39
C PHE A 356 4.53 -8.45 -24.92
N MET A 357 3.49 -8.49 -24.12
CA MET A 357 3.15 -7.38 -23.21
C MET A 357 4.02 -7.50 -21.96
N LYS A 358 4.87 -6.51 -21.73
CA LYS A 358 5.80 -6.44 -20.60
C LYS A 358 5.28 -5.49 -19.55
N VAL A 359 5.26 -5.91 -18.29
CA VAL A 359 4.76 -5.11 -17.16
C VAL A 359 5.52 -5.45 -15.86
N ARG A 360 5.52 -4.54 -14.92
CA ARG A 360 6.06 -4.81 -13.57
C ARG A 360 4.91 -5.10 -12.60
N VAL A 361 4.96 -6.28 -11.96
CA VAL A 361 3.96 -6.76 -10.99
C VAL A 361 4.55 -6.81 -9.58
N ARG A 362 3.68 -6.68 -8.56
CA ARG A 362 4.06 -6.65 -7.13
C ARG A 362 3.69 -7.91 -6.36
N ASP A 363 3.01 -8.83 -6.98
CA ASP A 363 2.58 -10.09 -6.36
C ASP A 363 2.56 -11.23 -7.38
N LEU A 364 2.46 -12.46 -6.87
CA LEU A 364 2.23 -13.65 -7.68
C LEU A 364 0.72 -13.94 -7.69
N GLY A 365 -0.03 -13.11 -8.42
CA GLY A 365 -1.47 -13.18 -8.58
C GLY A 365 -1.91 -13.85 -9.87
N THR A 366 -3.02 -13.39 -10.44
CA THR A 366 -3.57 -13.86 -11.71
C THR A 366 -3.55 -12.72 -12.72
N TYR A 367 -3.04 -12.98 -13.93
CA TYR A 367 -2.80 -11.98 -14.96
C TYR A 367 -3.23 -12.45 -16.34
N THR A 368 -3.65 -11.50 -17.17
CA THR A 368 -3.96 -11.69 -18.60
C THR A 368 -3.64 -10.42 -19.37
N VAL A 369 -3.86 -10.42 -20.70
CA VAL A 369 -3.85 -9.21 -21.51
C VAL A 369 -5.28 -8.90 -21.94
N ALA A 370 -5.64 -7.63 -21.92
CA ALA A 370 -6.90 -7.12 -22.44
C ALA A 370 -6.65 -5.94 -23.39
N VAL A 371 -7.73 -5.46 -24.01
CA VAL A 371 -7.71 -4.33 -24.97
C VAL A 371 -8.68 -3.27 -24.47
N ASP A 372 -8.22 -2.03 -24.47
CA ASP A 372 -9.04 -0.85 -24.17
C ASP A 372 -9.03 0.09 -25.38
N THR A 373 -10.18 0.24 -26.02
CA THR A 373 -10.43 1.17 -27.13
C THR A 373 -11.51 2.20 -26.79
N VAL A 374 -11.99 2.18 -25.54
CA VAL A 374 -13.11 3.03 -25.11
C VAL A 374 -12.55 4.30 -24.47
N PRO A 375 -12.82 5.49 -25.04
CA PRO A 375 -12.33 6.73 -24.44
C PRO A 375 -12.94 7.00 -23.05
N PRO A 376 -12.22 7.73 -22.18
CA PRO A 376 -12.70 8.09 -20.86
C PRO A 376 -13.90 9.05 -20.93
N GLU A 377 -14.70 9.09 -19.86
CA GLU A 377 -15.86 9.95 -19.72
C GLU A 377 -15.53 11.21 -18.89
N ILE A 378 -16.01 12.37 -19.34
CA ILE A 378 -15.90 13.67 -18.66
C ILE A 378 -17.29 14.10 -18.21
N ILE A 379 -17.51 14.29 -16.91
CA ILE A 379 -18.78 14.67 -16.32
C ILE A 379 -18.64 16.02 -15.62
N PRO A 380 -19.31 17.10 -16.08
CA PRO A 380 -19.32 18.36 -15.37
C PRO A 380 -20.13 18.25 -14.07
N LEU A 381 -19.54 18.64 -12.95
CA LEU A 381 -20.19 18.62 -11.65
C LEU A 381 -20.63 20.04 -11.26
N ASN A 382 -21.90 20.17 -10.81
CA ASN A 382 -22.45 21.42 -10.31
C ASN A 382 -22.31 22.63 -11.28
N LYS A 383 -22.35 22.40 -12.58
CA LYS A 383 -22.17 23.44 -13.63
C LYS A 383 -22.94 24.73 -13.35
N PRO A 384 -24.25 24.73 -12.95
CA PRO A 384 -24.98 25.96 -12.64
C PRO A 384 -24.40 26.82 -11.53
N GLN A 385 -23.51 26.24 -10.70
CA GLN A 385 -22.92 26.93 -9.56
C GLN A 385 -21.53 27.50 -9.85
N TRP A 386 -20.88 27.17 -10.99
CA TRP A 386 -19.51 27.58 -11.30
C TRP A 386 -19.31 29.09 -11.21
N ALA A 387 -20.23 29.87 -11.78
CA ALA A 387 -20.18 31.32 -11.70
C ALA A 387 -20.21 31.85 -10.26
N ARG A 388 -21.06 31.27 -9.42
CA ARG A 388 -21.24 31.70 -8.02
C ARG A 388 -20.07 31.30 -7.14
N THR A 389 -19.58 30.08 -7.32
CA THR A 389 -18.49 29.51 -6.50
C THR A 389 -17.11 29.92 -6.98
N GLY A 390 -16.98 30.38 -8.22
CA GLY A 390 -15.67 30.60 -8.86
C GLY A 390 -14.86 29.32 -9.03
N CYS A 391 -15.54 28.17 -9.13
CA CYS A 391 -14.87 26.87 -9.16
C CYS A 391 -15.50 25.97 -10.23
N ILE A 392 -14.68 25.49 -11.15
CA ILE A 392 -15.08 24.52 -12.18
C ILE A 392 -14.66 23.13 -11.72
N THR A 393 -15.59 22.18 -11.74
CA THR A 393 -15.30 20.81 -11.33
C THR A 393 -15.78 19.82 -12.37
N PHE A 394 -14.89 18.91 -12.78
CA PHE A 394 -15.21 17.73 -13.57
C PHE A 394 -14.95 16.46 -12.79
N LYS A 395 -15.69 15.41 -13.10
CA LYS A 395 -15.33 14.03 -12.75
C LYS A 395 -14.84 13.34 -14.01
N ALA A 396 -13.59 12.91 -14.02
CA ALA A 396 -13.03 12.07 -15.07
C ALA A 396 -13.06 10.60 -14.59
N LYS A 397 -13.51 9.69 -15.42
CA LYS A 397 -13.50 8.26 -15.13
C LYS A 397 -13.26 7.44 -16.39
N ASP A 398 -12.55 6.36 -16.21
CA ASP A 398 -12.38 5.29 -17.15
C ASP A 398 -12.59 3.94 -16.45
N LYS A 399 -13.10 2.95 -17.18
CA LYS A 399 -13.49 1.67 -16.61
C LYS A 399 -12.36 0.64 -16.59
N GLU A 400 -11.49 0.67 -17.59
CA GLU A 400 -10.52 -0.40 -17.87
C GLU A 400 -9.12 -0.04 -17.38
N THR A 401 -8.59 1.10 -17.84
CA THR A 401 -7.18 1.47 -17.64
C THR A 401 -6.97 2.71 -16.78
N GLY A 402 -8.07 3.39 -16.40
CA GLY A 402 -8.04 4.60 -15.58
C GLY A 402 -7.54 5.83 -16.34
N ILE A 403 -7.44 6.96 -15.64
CA ILE A 403 -7.01 8.24 -16.22
C ILE A 403 -5.50 8.39 -16.08
N SER A 404 -4.80 8.53 -17.21
CA SER A 404 -3.34 8.73 -17.29
C SER A 404 -2.95 10.21 -17.41
N ALA A 405 -3.76 11.03 -18.13
CA ALA A 405 -3.49 12.44 -18.30
C ALA A 405 -4.75 13.27 -18.48
N TYR A 406 -4.67 14.55 -18.16
CA TYR A 406 -5.73 15.52 -18.43
C TYR A 406 -5.13 16.90 -18.70
N ARG A 407 -5.86 17.72 -19.47
CA ARG A 407 -5.51 19.12 -19.76
C ARG A 407 -6.78 19.94 -19.92
N GLY A 408 -6.88 21.01 -19.13
CA GLY A 408 -7.96 21.98 -19.24
C GLY A 408 -7.49 23.31 -19.83
N THR A 409 -8.35 23.95 -20.61
CA THR A 409 -8.15 25.34 -21.06
C THR A 409 -9.41 26.16 -20.81
N ILE A 410 -9.24 27.47 -20.63
CA ILE A 410 -10.34 28.47 -20.65
C ILE A 410 -10.01 29.49 -21.70
N ASP A 411 -10.93 29.67 -22.65
CA ASP A 411 -10.76 30.55 -23.82
C ASP A 411 -9.45 30.28 -24.59
N GLY A 412 -9.09 28.98 -24.70
CA GLY A 412 -7.90 28.49 -25.40
C GLY A 412 -6.59 28.64 -24.62
N LYS A 413 -6.58 29.25 -23.42
CA LYS A 413 -5.41 29.33 -22.54
C LYS A 413 -5.43 28.24 -21.48
N TYR A 414 -4.25 27.73 -21.13
CA TYR A 414 -4.14 26.75 -20.07
C TYR A 414 -4.83 27.22 -18.78
N ALA A 415 -5.60 26.34 -18.17
CA ALA A 415 -6.25 26.54 -16.89
C ALA A 415 -5.81 25.45 -15.91
N LEU A 416 -5.45 25.87 -14.71
CA LEU A 416 -4.87 24.98 -13.69
C LEU A 416 -5.95 24.10 -13.05
N PHE A 417 -6.21 22.95 -13.67
CA PHE A 417 -7.06 21.92 -13.08
C PHE A 417 -6.21 21.00 -12.20
N GLY A 418 -6.57 20.87 -10.92
CA GLY A 418 -5.92 20.01 -9.97
C GLY A 418 -6.70 18.73 -9.70
N LYS A 419 -6.03 17.59 -9.72
CA LYS A 419 -6.55 16.33 -9.15
C LYS A 419 -6.30 16.37 -7.64
N GLN A 420 -7.11 17.12 -6.92
CA GLN A 420 -6.87 17.36 -5.50
C GLN A 420 -6.92 16.07 -4.67
N ASN A 421 -7.83 15.15 -5.02
CA ASN A 421 -7.93 13.85 -4.35
C ASN A 421 -7.97 12.72 -5.38
N SER A 422 -7.06 11.75 -5.26
CA SER A 422 -6.92 10.66 -6.23
C SER A 422 -8.04 9.62 -6.18
N ILE A 423 -8.84 9.59 -5.11
CA ILE A 423 -9.89 8.58 -4.91
C ILE A 423 -11.16 8.94 -5.68
N ASN A 424 -11.54 10.23 -5.70
CA ASN A 424 -12.83 10.65 -6.26
C ASN A 424 -12.82 10.96 -7.77
N GLY A 425 -11.63 11.06 -8.38
CA GLY A 425 -11.48 11.39 -9.81
C GLY A 425 -11.89 12.82 -10.18
N HIS A 426 -11.99 13.74 -9.20
CA HIS A 426 -12.36 15.12 -9.44
C HIS A 426 -11.19 15.96 -9.91
N LEU A 427 -11.39 16.70 -11.01
CA LEU A 427 -10.51 17.71 -11.55
C LEU A 427 -11.12 19.08 -11.25
N ILE A 428 -10.41 19.89 -10.47
CA ILE A 428 -10.94 21.15 -9.92
C ILE A 428 -10.05 22.30 -10.36
N CYS A 429 -10.67 23.35 -10.91
CA CYS A 429 -10.03 24.62 -11.22
C CYS A 429 -10.71 25.75 -10.45
N GLU A 430 -9.97 26.44 -9.60
CA GLU A 430 -10.40 27.70 -9.00
C GLU A 430 -10.13 28.85 -9.98
N LEU A 431 -11.17 29.62 -10.28
CA LEU A 431 -11.08 30.72 -11.24
C LEU A 431 -10.37 31.91 -10.59
N ASP A 432 -9.24 32.31 -11.17
CA ASP A 432 -8.46 33.47 -10.73
C ASP A 432 -8.60 34.64 -11.75
N PRO A 433 -8.97 35.85 -11.29
CA PRO A 433 -9.05 37.02 -12.13
C PRO A 433 -7.75 37.40 -12.88
N LYS A 434 -6.59 36.90 -12.41
CA LYS A 434 -5.31 37.04 -13.10
C LYS A 434 -5.27 36.32 -14.46
N HIS A 435 -6.01 35.20 -14.56
CA HIS A 435 -5.98 34.31 -15.72
C HIS A 435 -7.28 34.31 -16.51
N VAL A 436 -8.43 34.52 -15.85
CA VAL A 436 -9.77 34.54 -16.46
C VAL A 436 -10.46 35.88 -16.14
N LYS A 437 -10.92 36.59 -17.15
CA LYS A 437 -11.58 37.89 -16.98
C LYS A 437 -12.98 37.71 -16.39
N LYS A 438 -13.26 38.31 -15.24
CA LYS A 438 -14.59 38.27 -14.62
C LYS A 438 -15.62 39.10 -15.41
N GLY A 439 -16.88 38.67 -15.43
CA GLY A 439 -18.01 39.39 -16.01
C GLY A 439 -18.26 39.02 -17.48
N GLY A 440 -17.81 37.90 -17.97
CA GLY A 440 -17.93 37.49 -19.38
C GLY A 440 -18.49 36.07 -19.57
N LYS A 441 -18.76 35.74 -20.83
CA LYS A 441 -18.95 34.36 -21.28
C LYS A 441 -17.60 33.75 -21.58
N HIS A 442 -17.39 32.53 -21.15
CA HIS A 442 -16.16 31.79 -21.33
C HIS A 442 -16.45 30.38 -21.83
N VAL A 443 -15.45 29.75 -22.45
CA VAL A 443 -15.48 28.38 -22.89
C VAL A 443 -14.38 27.61 -22.16
N VAL A 444 -14.76 26.64 -21.33
CA VAL A 444 -13.79 25.66 -20.78
C VAL A 444 -13.76 24.44 -21.70
N GLU A 445 -12.55 24.02 -22.06
CA GLU A 445 -12.32 22.79 -22.79
C GLU A 445 -11.49 21.85 -21.88
N MET A 446 -11.94 20.60 -21.74
CA MET A 446 -11.27 19.57 -20.95
C MET A 446 -10.96 18.39 -21.87
N THR A 447 -9.69 18.01 -21.96
CA THR A 447 -9.22 16.78 -22.60
C THR A 447 -8.74 15.81 -21.53
N VAL A 448 -9.19 14.56 -21.61
CA VAL A 448 -8.79 13.50 -20.69
C VAL A 448 -8.30 12.30 -21.51
N THR A 449 -7.23 11.67 -21.07
CA THR A 449 -6.59 10.51 -21.70
C THR A 449 -6.57 9.35 -20.70
N ASP A 450 -6.91 8.15 -21.16
CA ASP A 450 -6.80 6.91 -20.36
C ASP A 450 -5.39 6.27 -20.42
N GLY A 451 -5.23 5.10 -19.79
CA GLY A 451 -3.95 4.36 -19.76
C GLY A 451 -3.54 3.75 -21.10
N CYS A 452 -4.46 3.61 -22.06
CA CYS A 452 -4.22 3.12 -23.41
C CYS A 452 -4.20 4.24 -24.47
N GLY A 453 -4.20 5.51 -24.06
CA GLY A 453 -4.11 6.66 -24.93
C GLY A 453 -5.40 6.98 -25.68
N ASN A 454 -6.56 6.45 -25.27
CA ASN A 454 -7.85 6.92 -25.80
C ASN A 454 -8.18 8.26 -25.16
N GLN A 455 -8.74 9.17 -25.95
CA GLN A 455 -8.99 10.56 -25.52
C GLN A 455 -10.43 10.98 -25.70
N THR A 456 -10.92 11.77 -24.76
CA THR A 456 -12.16 12.52 -24.84
C THR A 456 -11.87 13.98 -24.63
N THR A 457 -12.46 14.85 -25.48
CA THR A 457 -12.43 16.30 -25.30
C THR A 457 -13.86 16.83 -25.27
N GLU A 458 -14.18 17.57 -24.21
CA GLU A 458 -15.49 18.18 -24.01
C GLU A 458 -15.37 19.69 -23.82
N ARG A 459 -16.39 20.45 -24.31
CA ARG A 459 -16.45 21.91 -24.23
C ARG A 459 -17.73 22.35 -23.54
N PHE A 460 -17.59 23.29 -22.62
CA PHE A 460 -18.70 23.83 -21.86
C PHE A 460 -18.63 25.37 -21.82
N GLU A 461 -19.74 26.01 -22.17
CA GLU A 461 -19.88 27.45 -21.93
C GLU A 461 -20.29 27.71 -20.48
N PHE A 462 -19.74 28.76 -19.89
CA PHE A 462 -20.10 29.29 -18.60
C PHE A 462 -19.96 30.81 -18.54
N VAL A 463 -20.54 31.44 -17.54
CA VAL A 463 -20.41 32.88 -17.25
C VAL A 463 -19.72 33.01 -15.90
N TRP A 464 -18.79 33.96 -15.81
CA TRP A 464 -18.10 34.23 -14.54
C TRP A 464 -17.79 35.68 -14.33
#